data_1cd8e13e40ccf1642f5eb768faf0cc5d
#
_entry.id   1cd8e13e40ccf1642f5eb768faf0cc5d
#
_cell.length_a   1.000
_cell.length_b   1.000
_cell.length_c   1.000
_cell.angle_alpha   90.00
_cell.angle_beta   90.00
_cell.angle_gamma   90.00
#
_symmetry.space_group_name_H-M   'P 1'
#
loop_
_entity.id
_entity.type
_entity.pdbx_description
1 polymer ?
#
loop_
_entity_poly.entity_id
_entity_poly.type
_entity_poly.pdbx_seq_one_letter_code
_entity_poly.pdbx_strand_id
1 'polypeptide(L)'
;REFGAAGEAGPARGMTLAAGPRARVIAPCAGRVAFAGAFRSYGQLVIIDCGAGTHLVLARMDRLDTATGERVLAGEPVGSLPAEQPQLYVELRRNGQPADPRGFFGGRG
;
A
#
# COMPACT_ATOMS: atom_id res chain seq x y z
N ARG A 1 8.13 4.78 -9.49
CA ARG A 1 7.31 5.09 -10.67
C ARG A 1 6.01 5.70 -10.23
N GLU A 2 5.69 6.84 -10.78
CA GLU A 2 4.53 7.58 -10.34
C GLU A 2 3.25 7.03 -10.94
N PHE A 3 2.16 7.26 -10.23
CA PHE A 3 0.86 6.86 -10.70
C PHE A 3 0.53 7.52 -12.03
N GLY A 4 0.02 6.73 -12.98
CA GLY A 4 -0.34 7.21 -14.30
C GLY A 4 0.81 7.33 -15.27
N ALA A 5 2.05 7.14 -14.80
CA ALA A 5 3.19 7.20 -15.70
C ALA A 5 3.17 6.04 -16.69
N ALA A 6 3.49 6.32 -17.93
CA ALA A 6 3.55 5.27 -18.95
C ALA A 6 4.74 4.37 -18.69
N GLY A 7 4.57 3.09 -18.92
CA GLY A 7 5.61 2.11 -18.80
C GLY A 7 5.47 1.08 -19.90
N GLU A 8 6.27 0.05 -19.82
CA GLU A 8 6.26 -0.98 -20.86
C GLU A 8 4.93 -1.68 -20.96
N ALA A 9 4.22 -1.79 -19.84
CA ALA A 9 2.94 -2.48 -19.79
C ALA A 9 1.76 -1.52 -19.75
N GLY A 10 1.97 -0.25 -20.13
CA GLY A 10 0.92 0.76 -20.10
C GLY A 10 1.01 1.65 -18.88
N PRO A 11 -0.03 2.43 -18.59
CA PRO A 11 -0.01 3.33 -17.44
C PRO A 11 0.16 2.58 -16.13
N ALA A 12 0.92 3.15 -15.23
CA ALA A 12 1.13 2.54 -13.91
C ALA A 12 -0.16 2.59 -13.11
N ARG A 13 -0.45 1.50 -12.40
CA ARG A 13 -1.64 1.41 -11.54
C ARG A 13 -1.40 1.94 -10.14
N GLY A 14 -0.16 2.18 -9.79
CA GLY A 14 0.19 2.63 -8.46
C GLY A 14 1.46 3.43 -8.47
N MET A 15 2.00 3.65 -7.29
CA MET A 15 3.21 4.43 -7.08
C MET A 15 4.20 3.64 -6.27
N THR A 16 5.48 3.91 -6.50
CA THR A 16 6.55 3.38 -5.66
C THR A 16 7.14 4.53 -4.86
N LEU A 17 7.18 4.36 -3.55
CA LEU A 17 7.70 5.36 -2.62
C LEU A 17 9.01 4.87 -2.04
N ALA A 18 10.05 5.68 -2.14
CA ALA A 18 11.33 5.37 -1.52
C ALA A 18 11.24 5.59 -0.02
N ALA A 19 11.95 4.77 0.74
CA ALA A 19 11.95 4.90 2.20
C ALA A 19 13.29 4.40 2.74
N GLY A 20 13.48 4.55 4.03
CA GLY A 20 14.69 4.07 4.67
C GLY A 20 14.65 2.57 4.90
N PRO A 21 15.83 1.97 5.20
CA PRO A 21 15.88 0.54 5.50
C PRO A 21 14.99 0.19 6.67
N ARG A 22 14.22 -0.88 6.52
CA ARG A 22 13.33 -1.40 7.56
C ARG A 22 12.27 -0.40 7.99
N ALA A 23 11.94 0.58 7.13
CA ALA A 23 10.94 1.58 7.46
C ALA A 23 9.62 0.93 7.80
N ARG A 24 8.99 1.45 8.83
CA ARG A 24 7.68 0.96 9.26
C ARG A 24 6.61 1.50 8.33
N VAL A 25 5.67 0.62 7.96
CA VAL A 25 4.54 0.99 7.12
C VAL A 25 3.32 1.09 8.02
N ILE A 26 2.63 2.22 7.95
CA ILE A 26 1.45 2.44 8.78
C ILE A 26 0.21 2.50 7.89
N ALA A 27 -0.94 2.21 8.48
CA ALA A 27 -2.20 2.25 7.76
C ALA A 27 -2.57 3.71 7.44
N PRO A 28 -2.80 4.03 6.16
CA PRO A 28 -3.18 5.41 5.80
C PRO A 28 -4.64 5.72 6.08
N CYS A 29 -5.44 4.71 6.34
CA CYS A 29 -6.86 4.89 6.64
C CYS A 29 -7.26 3.90 7.71
N ALA A 30 -8.37 4.19 8.39
CA ALA A 30 -8.99 3.22 9.27
C ALA A 30 -9.86 2.29 8.43
N GLY A 31 -9.85 1.01 8.76
CA GLY A 31 -10.66 0.06 8.02
C GLY A 31 -10.39 -1.36 8.44
N ARG A 32 -10.71 -2.28 7.53
CA ARG A 32 -10.51 -3.70 7.76
C ARG A 32 -9.50 -4.23 6.76
N VAL A 33 -8.62 -5.10 7.23
CA VAL A 33 -7.64 -5.74 6.36
C VAL A 33 -8.35 -6.79 5.53
N ALA A 34 -8.49 -6.51 4.25
CA ALA A 34 -9.13 -7.43 3.32
C ALA A 34 -8.22 -8.61 2.98
N PHE A 35 -6.91 -8.38 2.96
CA PHE A 35 -5.94 -9.43 2.70
C PHE A 35 -4.59 -9.00 3.28
N ALA A 36 -3.88 -9.95 3.88
CA ALA A 36 -2.51 -9.75 4.33
C ALA A 36 -1.73 -11.02 4.06
N GLY A 37 -0.65 -10.93 3.30
CA GLY A 37 0.16 -12.10 2.98
C GLY A 37 0.98 -11.90 1.73
N ALA A 38 1.65 -12.97 1.30
CA ALA A 38 2.43 -12.95 0.08
C ALA A 38 1.51 -13.10 -1.12
N PHE A 39 1.78 -12.37 -2.18
CA PHE A 39 0.95 -12.43 -3.36
C PHE A 39 1.76 -12.17 -4.62
N ARG A 40 2.02 -13.22 -5.38
CA ARG A 40 2.68 -13.15 -6.68
C ARG A 40 3.96 -12.32 -6.60
N SER A 41 4.11 -11.37 -7.54
CA SER A 41 5.31 -10.54 -7.60
C SER A 41 5.25 -9.34 -6.68
N TYR A 42 4.16 -9.17 -5.93
CA TYR A 42 4.03 -8.04 -5.00
C TYR A 42 4.77 -8.25 -3.69
N GLY A 43 5.27 -9.46 -3.45
CA GLY A 43 5.87 -9.78 -2.16
C GLY A 43 4.81 -9.82 -1.07
N GLN A 44 5.15 -9.38 0.13
CA GLN A 44 4.18 -9.31 1.21
C GLN A 44 3.36 -8.05 1.04
N LEU A 45 2.05 -8.19 1.06
CA LEU A 45 1.18 -7.03 0.87
C LEU A 45 0.02 -7.04 1.84
N VAL A 46 -0.54 -5.86 2.04
CA VAL A 46 -1.75 -5.65 2.83
C VAL A 46 -2.73 -4.86 1.99
N ILE A 47 -3.97 -5.34 1.93
CA ILE A 47 -5.05 -4.61 1.28
C ILE A 47 -6.00 -4.16 2.37
N ILE A 48 -6.24 -2.84 2.45
CA ILE A 48 -7.12 -2.28 3.47
C ILE A 48 -8.38 -1.77 2.80
N ASP A 49 -9.52 -2.25 3.29
CA ASP A 49 -10.82 -1.72 2.88
C ASP A 49 -11.09 -0.49 3.74
N CYS A 50 -10.94 0.68 3.14
CA CYS A 50 -11.12 1.95 3.84
C CYS A 50 -12.58 2.40 3.91
N GLY A 51 -13.49 1.61 3.34
CA GLY A 51 -14.90 1.95 3.30
C GLY A 51 -15.27 2.71 2.03
N ALA A 52 -16.56 2.79 1.77
CA ALA A 52 -17.12 3.55 0.65
C ALA A 52 -16.50 3.17 -0.70
N GLY A 53 -16.17 1.90 -0.87
CA GLY A 53 -15.60 1.42 -2.13
C GLY A 53 -14.13 1.72 -2.31
N THR A 54 -13.45 2.22 -1.28
CA THR A 54 -12.04 2.59 -1.36
C THR A 54 -11.18 1.50 -0.76
N HIS A 55 -10.18 1.04 -1.53
CA HIS A 55 -9.21 0.03 -1.09
C HIS A 55 -7.81 0.53 -1.33
N LEU A 56 -6.93 0.27 -0.38
CA LEU A 56 -5.51 0.60 -0.51
C LEU A 56 -4.69 -0.67 -0.51
N VAL A 57 -3.77 -0.78 -1.45
CA VAL A 57 -2.80 -1.87 -1.53
C VAL A 57 -1.44 -1.34 -1.13
N LEU A 58 -0.83 -1.96 -0.12
CA LEU A 58 0.51 -1.61 0.36
C LEU A 58 1.37 -2.86 0.17
N ALA A 59 2.38 -2.78 -0.70
CA ALA A 59 3.10 -3.97 -1.13
C ALA A 59 4.61 -3.80 -1.01
N ARG A 60 5.32 -4.91 -1.23
CA ARG A 60 6.79 -5.01 -1.18
C ARG A 60 7.33 -4.92 0.23
N MET A 61 6.51 -5.34 1.18
CA MET A 61 6.97 -5.40 2.56
C MET A 61 7.75 -6.66 2.82
N ASP A 62 8.62 -6.61 3.81
CA ASP A 62 9.39 -7.76 4.26
C ASP A 62 8.67 -8.47 5.38
N ARG A 63 7.99 -7.71 6.23
CA ARG A 63 7.32 -8.24 7.40
C ARG A 63 5.94 -7.61 7.53
N LEU A 64 4.97 -8.42 7.93
CA LEU A 64 3.62 -7.95 8.17
C LEU A 64 3.31 -7.97 9.67
N ASP A 65 2.61 -6.94 10.13
CA ASP A 65 2.21 -6.82 11.53
C ASP A 65 0.69 -6.93 11.70
N THR A 66 -0.02 -7.28 10.64
CA THR A 66 -1.47 -7.43 10.70
C THR A 66 -1.86 -8.67 9.91
N ALA A 67 -3.10 -9.09 10.05
CA ALA A 67 -3.62 -10.29 9.41
C ALA A 67 -4.96 -10.00 8.75
N THR A 68 -5.30 -10.84 7.78
CA THR A 68 -6.59 -10.74 7.10
C THR A 68 -7.72 -10.75 8.11
N GLY A 69 -8.63 -9.81 7.95
CA GLY A 69 -9.82 -9.69 8.81
C GLY A 69 -9.68 -8.75 9.98
N GLU A 70 -8.45 -8.32 10.30
CA GLU A 70 -8.25 -7.41 11.44
C GLU A 70 -8.70 -6.01 11.10
N ARG A 71 -9.14 -5.28 12.12
CA ARG A 71 -9.38 -3.86 11.98
C ARG A 71 -8.12 -3.10 12.29
N VAL A 72 -7.90 -2.00 11.54
CA VAL A 72 -6.78 -1.11 11.79
C VAL A 72 -7.28 0.31 11.86
N LEU A 73 -6.58 1.11 12.65
CA LEU A 73 -6.82 2.56 12.71
C LEU A 73 -5.75 3.24 11.86
N ALA A 74 -6.09 4.43 11.36
CA ALA A 74 -5.09 5.21 10.64
C ALA A 74 -3.89 5.44 11.55
N GLY A 75 -2.69 5.21 11.02
CA GLY A 75 -1.46 5.36 11.78
C GLY A 75 -0.96 4.09 12.45
N GLU A 76 -1.76 3.04 12.49
CA GLU A 76 -1.30 1.79 13.09
C GLU A 76 -0.30 1.07 12.19
N PRO A 77 0.73 0.43 12.76
CA PRO A 77 1.69 -0.31 11.94
C PRO A 77 1.05 -1.52 11.29
N VAL A 78 1.35 -1.73 10.02
CA VAL A 78 0.87 -2.91 9.30
C VAL A 78 2.02 -3.77 8.79
N GLY A 79 3.25 -3.27 8.82
CA GLY A 79 4.40 -4.04 8.41
C GLY A 79 5.63 -3.17 8.31
N SER A 80 6.69 -3.74 7.74
CA SER A 80 7.94 -3.01 7.53
C SER A 80 8.58 -3.41 6.22
N LEU A 81 9.40 -2.51 5.70
CA LEU A 81 10.10 -2.70 4.44
C LEU A 81 11.41 -3.43 4.67
N PRO A 82 11.97 -4.05 3.62
CA PRO A 82 13.25 -4.72 3.75
C PRO A 82 14.39 -3.75 4.03
N ALA A 83 15.50 -4.30 4.50
CA ALA A 83 16.70 -3.51 4.74
C ALA A 83 17.32 -3.06 3.43
N GLU A 84 17.22 -3.87 2.38
CA GLU A 84 17.82 -3.58 1.09
C GLU A 84 16.75 -3.22 0.09
N GLN A 85 16.98 -2.14 -0.66
CA GLN A 85 16.05 -1.63 -1.65
C GLN A 85 14.66 -1.38 -1.05
N PRO A 86 14.60 -0.60 0.05
CA PRO A 86 13.33 -0.40 0.75
C PRO A 86 12.44 0.53 -0.06
N GLN A 87 11.41 -0.03 -0.64
CA GLN A 87 10.44 0.72 -1.43
C GLN A 87 9.05 0.20 -1.11
N LEU A 88 8.12 1.11 -0.97
CA LEU A 88 6.72 0.76 -0.75
C LEU A 88 5.96 0.97 -2.04
N TYR A 89 5.29 -0.07 -2.51
CA TYR A 89 4.41 0.05 -3.67
C TYR A 89 2.99 0.26 -3.16
N VAL A 90 2.31 1.26 -3.70
CA VAL A 90 0.99 1.67 -3.23
C VAL A 90 0.02 1.75 -4.40
N GLU A 91 -1.15 1.13 -4.24
CA GLU A 91 -2.26 1.32 -5.17
C GLU A 91 -3.47 1.79 -4.39
N LEU A 92 -4.20 2.73 -4.98
CA LEU A 92 -5.49 3.15 -4.46
C LEU A 92 -6.55 2.76 -5.48
N ARG A 93 -7.61 2.12 -5.01
CA ARG A 93 -8.72 1.73 -5.88
C ARG A 93 -10.01 2.30 -5.33
N ARG A 94 -10.75 2.95 -6.20
CA ARG A 94 -12.07 3.47 -5.86
C ARG A 94 -13.08 2.81 -6.76
N ASN A 95 -14.00 2.05 -6.15
CA ASN A 95 -15.03 1.32 -6.88
C ASN A 95 -14.41 0.42 -7.95
N GLY A 96 -13.29 -0.22 -7.59
CA GLY A 96 -12.60 -1.14 -8.48
C GLY A 96 -11.70 -0.51 -9.51
N GLN A 97 -11.62 0.82 -9.56
CA GLN A 97 -10.80 1.52 -10.54
C GLN A 97 -9.55 2.11 -9.89
N PRO A 98 -8.39 2.01 -10.55
CA PRO A 98 -7.18 2.64 -10.01
C PRO A 98 -7.39 4.15 -9.87
N ALA A 99 -6.86 4.71 -8.79
CA ALA A 99 -6.93 6.14 -8.53
C ALA A 99 -5.58 6.59 -8.01
N ASP A 100 -5.37 7.90 -7.99
CA ASP A 100 -4.11 8.48 -7.55
C ASP A 100 -4.02 8.43 -6.02
N PRO A 101 -3.07 7.68 -5.45
CA PRO A 101 -2.97 7.54 -4.00
C PRO A 101 -2.31 8.71 -3.29
N ARG A 102 -1.82 9.71 -4.00
CA ARG A 102 -1.05 10.77 -3.36
C ARG A 102 -1.83 11.51 -2.27
N GLY A 103 -3.14 11.58 -2.40
CA GLY A 103 -3.96 12.24 -1.39
C GLY A 103 -3.91 11.57 -0.02
N PHE A 104 -3.50 10.30 0.05
CA PHE A 104 -3.37 9.59 1.31
C PHE A 104 -2.00 9.75 1.95
N PHE A 105 -1.01 10.18 1.19
CA PHE A 105 0.37 10.19 1.68
C PHE A 105 1.02 11.55 1.64
N GLY A 106 0.40 12.49 1.02
CA GLY A 106 1.01 13.76 0.77
C GLY A 106 1.04 14.66 1.96
N GLY A 107 0.53 14.35 2.96
CA GLY A 107 0.50 15.20 4.02
C GLY A 107 0.12 16.56 3.57
N ARG A 108 0.35 16.97 3.34
CA ARG A 108 0.02 18.03 2.83
C ARG A 108 0.46 18.35 2.02
N GLY A 109 0.34 18.03 1.88
CA GLY A 109 0.70 18.44 0.83
C GLY A 109 0.82 18.55 0.11
#